data_775d1e44efd70b461f2693d885fd049c
#
_entry.id   775d1e44efd70b461f2693d885fd049c
#
_cell.length_a   1.000
_cell.length_b   1.000
_cell.length_c   1.000
_cell.angle_alpha   90.00
_cell.angle_beta   90.00
_cell.angle_gamma   90.00
#
_symmetry.space_group_name_H-M   'P 1'
#
loop_
_entity.id
_entity.type
_entity.pdbx_description
1 polymer ?
#
loop_
_entity_poly.entity_id
_entity_poly.type
_entity_poly.pdbx_seq_one_letter_code
_entity_poly.pdbx_strand_id
1 'polypeptide(L)'
;MLQGRDVWWEEEISKVETQGNPDCPAEAMDAEDPLFILYTSGSTGKPKGVVHSSAGYMLWATYTFVNVFQYHPGEIHFCTADIGWITGHSYIVYGPLSAGATTLIYEGIPTWPDAGRLWDIIDKYRVNILYTAPTAIRSLMGYGLGPFQGKKLDSLKVLGTVGEPINEEAWHWYEIGRAH
;
A
#
# COMPACT_ATOMS: atom_id res chain seq x y z
N MET A 1 -22.32 -10.48 -18.78
CA MET A 1 -22.94 -10.71 -17.47
C MET A 1 -23.84 -11.95 -17.57
N LEU A 2 -23.74 -12.85 -16.61
CA LEU A 2 -24.64 -14.01 -16.53
C LEU A 2 -25.89 -13.60 -15.72
N GLN A 3 -27.05 -13.71 -16.37
CA GLN A 3 -28.33 -13.35 -15.74
C GLN A 3 -28.58 -14.18 -14.47
N GLY A 4 -28.91 -13.51 -13.37
CA GLY A 4 -29.17 -14.14 -12.07
C GLY A 4 -27.93 -14.44 -11.21
N ARG A 5 -26.69 -14.17 -11.73
CA ARG A 5 -25.45 -14.29 -10.98
C ARG A 5 -24.72 -12.96 -10.84
N ASP A 6 -24.60 -12.24 -11.94
CA ASP A 6 -23.84 -10.99 -11.98
C ASP A 6 -24.78 -9.79 -11.77
N VAL A 7 -24.36 -8.87 -10.92
CA VAL A 7 -25.11 -7.66 -10.60
C VAL A 7 -24.25 -6.43 -10.87
N TRP A 8 -24.86 -5.30 -11.16
CA TRP A 8 -24.16 -4.03 -11.29
C TRP A 8 -23.94 -3.42 -9.91
N TRP A 9 -22.73 -2.98 -9.64
CA TRP A 9 -22.36 -2.36 -8.37
C TRP A 9 -23.25 -1.15 -8.05
N GLU A 10 -23.44 -0.26 -9.01
CA GLU A 10 -24.25 0.95 -8.87
C GLU A 10 -25.71 0.66 -8.54
N GLU A 11 -26.26 -0.41 -9.12
CA GLU A 11 -27.64 -0.82 -8.83
C GLU A 11 -27.79 -1.34 -7.39
N GLU A 12 -26.81 -2.12 -6.90
CA GLU A 12 -26.85 -2.63 -5.53
C GLU A 12 -26.63 -1.50 -4.51
N ILE A 13 -25.72 -0.57 -4.75
CA ILE A 13 -25.54 0.61 -3.89
C ILE A 13 -26.85 1.43 -3.85
N SER A 14 -27.45 1.71 -5.00
CA SER A 14 -28.68 2.49 -5.07
C SER A 14 -29.84 1.82 -4.31
N LYS A 15 -29.90 0.49 -4.31
CA LYS A 15 -30.90 -0.26 -3.50
C LYS A 15 -30.67 -0.03 -2.00
N VAL A 16 -29.45 -0.10 -1.52
CA VAL A 16 -29.12 0.12 -0.10
C VAL A 16 -29.46 1.56 0.31
N GLU A 17 -29.10 2.54 -0.49
CA GLU A 17 -29.39 3.96 -0.24
C GLU A 17 -30.91 4.24 -0.20
N THR A 18 -31.67 3.64 -1.11
CA THR A 18 -33.12 3.86 -1.21
C THR A 18 -33.92 3.06 -0.18
N GLN A 19 -33.43 1.91 0.28
CA GLN A 19 -34.07 1.08 1.32
C GLN A 19 -33.85 1.60 2.74
N GLY A 20 -33.03 2.64 2.91
CA GLY A 20 -32.96 3.43 4.13
C GLY A 20 -32.14 2.85 5.28
N ASN A 21 -31.28 1.86 5.02
CA ASN A 21 -30.34 1.40 6.04
C ASN A 21 -28.92 1.21 5.46
N PRO A 22 -28.16 2.31 5.26
CA PRO A 22 -26.78 2.25 4.84
C PRO A 22 -25.83 1.83 5.97
N ASP A 23 -26.32 1.71 7.20
CA ASP A 23 -25.50 1.38 8.36
C ASP A 23 -25.07 -0.09 8.32
N CYS A 24 -23.76 -0.30 8.33
CA CYS A 24 -23.13 -1.60 8.49
C CYS A 24 -22.27 -1.58 9.76
N PRO A 25 -22.86 -1.90 10.93
CA PRO A 25 -22.10 -1.93 12.17
C PRO A 25 -20.99 -2.97 12.10
N ALA A 26 -19.83 -2.64 12.69
CA ALA A 26 -18.73 -3.59 12.77
C ALA A 26 -19.14 -4.82 13.59
N GLU A 27 -18.83 -6.00 13.06
CA GLU A 27 -19.03 -7.25 13.78
C GLU A 27 -18.00 -7.37 14.91
N ALA A 28 -18.46 -7.81 16.08
CA ALA A 28 -17.56 -8.09 17.19
C ALA A 28 -16.85 -9.44 16.95
N MET A 29 -15.54 -9.38 16.79
CA MET A 29 -14.68 -10.54 16.51
C MET A 29 -13.84 -10.91 17.73
N ASP A 30 -13.62 -12.19 17.94
CA ASP A 30 -12.62 -12.66 18.88
C ASP A 30 -11.21 -12.46 18.32
N ALA A 31 -10.24 -12.29 19.19
CA ALA A 31 -8.84 -12.09 18.83
C ALA A 31 -8.28 -13.22 17.94
N GLU A 32 -8.72 -14.44 18.19
CA GLU A 32 -8.29 -15.65 17.47
C GLU A 32 -9.17 -15.99 16.26
N ASP A 33 -10.25 -15.24 16.02
CA ASP A 33 -11.08 -15.47 14.84
C ASP A 33 -10.26 -15.30 13.55
N PRO A 34 -10.44 -16.20 12.57
CA PRO A 34 -9.76 -16.09 11.28
C PRO A 34 -10.14 -14.79 10.55
N LEU A 35 -9.16 -13.97 10.20
CA LEU A 35 -9.38 -12.79 9.39
C LEU A 35 -9.38 -13.13 7.89
N PHE A 36 -8.37 -13.87 7.44
CA PHE A 36 -8.28 -14.38 6.08
C PHE A 36 -7.27 -15.53 5.96
N ILE A 37 -7.30 -16.22 4.83
CA ILE A 37 -6.33 -17.26 4.46
C ILE A 37 -5.54 -16.78 3.25
N LEU A 38 -4.22 -16.69 3.40
CA LEU A 38 -3.32 -16.33 2.32
C LEU A 38 -2.59 -17.59 1.82
N TYR A 39 -2.73 -17.87 0.52
CA TYR A 39 -2.04 -18.99 -0.10
C TYR A 39 -0.67 -18.57 -0.64
N THR A 40 0.34 -19.35 -0.30
CA THR A 40 1.69 -19.23 -0.87
C THR A 40 1.93 -20.35 -1.88
N SER A 41 2.81 -20.12 -2.86
CA SER A 41 3.17 -21.13 -3.88
C SER A 41 3.78 -22.41 -3.31
N GLY A 42 4.31 -22.34 -2.08
CA GLY A 42 4.94 -23.47 -1.38
C GLY A 42 6.19 -24.01 -2.09
N SER A 43 7.20 -24.37 -1.36
CA SER A 43 8.43 -24.97 -1.89
C SER A 43 8.22 -26.36 -2.50
N THR A 44 7.09 -27.03 -2.20
CA THR A 44 6.73 -28.38 -2.68
C THR A 44 5.78 -28.40 -3.86
N GLY A 45 5.51 -27.21 -4.49
CA GLY A 45 4.63 -27.09 -5.65
C GLY A 45 3.13 -27.11 -5.32
N LYS A 46 2.72 -27.43 -4.09
CA LYS A 46 1.32 -27.32 -3.66
C LYS A 46 1.11 -26.04 -2.87
N PRO A 47 0.11 -25.23 -3.21
CA PRO A 47 -0.23 -24.04 -2.44
C PRO A 47 -0.52 -24.38 -0.96
N LYS A 48 0.03 -23.58 -0.06
CA LYS A 48 -0.21 -23.71 1.37
C LYS A 48 -0.98 -22.49 1.85
N GLY A 49 -2.13 -22.72 2.49
CA GLY A 49 -2.93 -21.68 3.10
C GLY A 49 -2.38 -21.32 4.49
N VAL A 50 -2.04 -20.05 4.68
CA VAL A 50 -1.67 -19.50 5.98
C VAL A 50 -2.87 -18.76 6.53
N VAL A 51 -3.37 -19.19 7.68
CA VAL A 51 -4.47 -18.54 8.39
C VAL A 51 -3.91 -17.38 9.19
N HIS A 52 -4.47 -16.20 9.01
CA HIS A 52 -4.20 -15.02 9.81
C HIS A 52 -5.37 -14.76 10.75
N SER A 53 -5.10 -14.67 12.05
CA SER A 53 -6.12 -14.29 13.04
C SER A 53 -6.29 -12.78 13.10
N SER A 54 -7.46 -12.34 13.55
CA SER A 54 -7.86 -10.93 13.57
C SER A 54 -6.89 -10.07 14.39
N ALA A 55 -6.66 -10.39 15.65
CA ALA A 55 -5.73 -9.63 16.49
C ALA A 55 -4.26 -9.84 16.10
N GLY A 56 -3.86 -11.09 15.77
CA GLY A 56 -2.48 -11.40 15.41
C GLY A 56 -2.00 -10.60 14.20
N TYR A 57 -2.81 -10.55 13.15
CA TYR A 57 -2.50 -9.80 11.95
C TYR A 57 -2.49 -8.28 12.19
N MET A 58 -3.50 -7.76 12.88
CA MET A 58 -3.60 -6.33 13.19
C MET A 58 -2.43 -5.86 14.05
N LEU A 59 -2.10 -6.62 15.10
CA LEU A 59 -0.97 -6.31 15.98
C LEU A 59 0.35 -6.28 15.20
N TRP A 60 0.60 -7.29 14.37
CA TRP A 60 1.83 -7.38 13.59
C TRP A 60 1.94 -6.25 12.55
N ALA A 61 0.89 -6.01 11.79
CA ALA A 61 0.87 -4.94 10.78
C ALA A 61 1.09 -3.57 11.42
N THR A 62 0.42 -3.29 12.55
CA THR A 62 0.58 -2.03 13.28
C THR A 62 1.97 -1.90 13.88
N TYR A 63 2.45 -2.93 14.56
CA TYR A 63 3.77 -2.92 15.21
C TYR A 63 4.90 -2.70 14.17
N THR A 64 4.85 -3.43 13.06
CA THR A 64 5.87 -3.29 12.01
C THR A 64 5.75 -1.94 11.30
N PHE A 65 4.55 -1.45 11.07
CA PHE A 65 4.36 -0.11 10.51
C PHE A 65 5.00 0.97 11.39
N VAL A 66 4.70 0.98 12.68
CA VAL A 66 5.24 2.01 13.58
C VAL A 66 6.75 1.89 13.74
N ASN A 67 7.28 0.67 13.92
CA ASN A 67 8.69 0.49 14.29
C ASN A 67 9.63 0.40 13.08
N VAL A 68 9.25 -0.30 12.02
CA VAL A 68 10.13 -0.47 10.83
C VAL A 68 10.16 0.81 10.00
N PHE A 69 9.00 1.45 9.80
CA PHE A 69 8.95 2.73 9.09
C PHE A 69 9.24 3.94 9.97
N GLN A 70 9.49 3.73 11.26
CA GLN A 70 9.77 4.82 12.22
C GLN A 70 8.70 5.91 12.16
N TYR A 71 7.44 5.49 12.06
CA TYR A 71 6.30 6.39 11.90
C TYR A 71 6.10 7.27 13.14
N HIS A 72 5.88 8.55 12.91
CA HIS A 72 5.46 9.51 13.93
C HIS A 72 4.09 10.12 13.58
N PRO A 73 3.26 10.42 14.59
CA PRO A 73 1.95 11.03 14.36
C PRO A 73 2.02 12.29 13.48
N GLY A 74 1.14 12.37 12.50
CA GLY A 74 1.08 13.47 11.54
C GLY A 74 1.90 13.27 10.26
N GLU A 75 2.72 12.22 10.19
CA GLU A 75 3.44 11.88 8.95
C GLU A 75 2.51 11.22 7.94
N ILE A 76 2.82 11.44 6.66
CA ILE A 76 2.08 10.89 5.53
C ILE A 76 2.84 9.70 4.96
N HIS A 77 2.16 8.56 4.92
CA HIS A 77 2.64 7.32 4.35
C HIS A 77 2.10 7.11 2.95
N PHE A 78 2.98 6.75 2.01
CA PHE A 78 2.61 6.41 0.65
C PHE A 78 3.16 5.04 0.28
N CYS A 79 2.28 4.05 0.21
CA CYS A 79 2.58 2.73 -0.31
C CYS A 79 2.03 2.62 -1.73
N THR A 80 2.90 2.25 -2.69
CA THR A 80 2.51 2.12 -4.11
C THR A 80 2.05 0.71 -4.50
N ALA A 81 1.91 -0.18 -3.53
CA ALA A 81 1.40 -1.54 -3.78
C ALA A 81 -0.06 -1.50 -4.24
N ASP A 82 -0.44 -2.49 -5.03
CA ASP A 82 -1.84 -2.72 -5.37
C ASP A 82 -2.63 -3.10 -4.11
N ILE A 83 -3.80 -2.48 -3.92
CA ILE A 83 -4.66 -2.73 -2.75
C ILE A 83 -5.18 -4.17 -2.70
N GLY A 84 -5.28 -4.84 -3.83
CA GLY A 84 -5.65 -6.25 -3.92
C GLY A 84 -4.53 -7.23 -3.55
N TRP A 85 -3.30 -6.73 -3.29
CA TRP A 85 -2.16 -7.53 -2.89
C TRP A 85 -1.92 -7.45 -1.38
N ILE A 86 -1.31 -8.49 -0.80
CA ILE A 86 -1.09 -8.54 0.66
C ILE A 86 -0.32 -7.33 1.22
N THR A 87 0.64 -6.80 0.46
CA THR A 87 1.37 -5.59 0.87
C THR A 87 0.43 -4.39 0.97
N GLY A 88 -0.51 -4.25 0.04
CA GLY A 88 -1.53 -3.21 0.10
C GLY A 88 -2.44 -3.37 1.32
N HIS A 89 -2.91 -4.60 1.59
CA HIS A 89 -3.69 -4.87 2.80
C HIS A 89 -2.93 -4.47 4.06
N SER A 90 -1.68 -4.93 4.21
CA SER A 90 -0.89 -4.68 5.42
C SER A 90 -0.49 -3.21 5.59
N TYR A 91 -0.06 -2.56 4.50
CA TYR A 91 0.65 -1.28 4.58
C TYR A 91 0.02 -0.13 3.78
N ILE A 92 -1.21 -0.30 3.27
CA ILE A 92 -2.09 0.80 2.89
C ILE A 92 -3.25 0.88 3.89
N VAL A 93 -3.84 -0.28 4.26
CA VAL A 93 -5.06 -0.33 5.06
C VAL A 93 -4.74 -0.60 6.53
N TYR A 94 -4.41 -1.85 6.89
CA TYR A 94 -4.43 -2.29 8.29
C TYR A 94 -3.38 -1.60 9.16
N GLY A 95 -2.10 -1.66 8.81
CA GLY A 95 -1.02 -1.10 9.62
C GLY A 95 -1.13 0.41 9.79
N PRO A 96 -1.16 1.19 8.72
CA PRO A 96 -1.25 2.65 8.80
C PRO A 96 -2.53 3.13 9.50
N LEU A 97 -3.71 2.63 9.12
CA LEU A 97 -4.97 3.11 9.67
C LEU A 97 -5.15 2.74 11.14
N SER A 98 -4.70 1.56 11.57
CA SER A 98 -4.72 1.18 12.98
C SER A 98 -3.77 2.02 13.84
N ALA A 99 -2.69 2.54 13.25
CA ALA A 99 -1.78 3.49 13.90
C ALA A 99 -2.28 4.95 13.85
N GLY A 100 -3.43 5.22 13.24
CA GLY A 100 -3.96 6.57 13.06
C GLY A 100 -3.18 7.40 12.04
N ALA A 101 -2.46 6.76 11.11
CA ALA A 101 -1.67 7.44 10.09
C ALA A 101 -2.52 7.92 8.92
N THR A 102 -2.06 8.99 8.29
CA THR A 102 -2.55 9.38 6.97
C THR A 102 -1.87 8.52 5.91
N THR A 103 -2.66 7.73 5.18
CA THR A 103 -2.18 6.95 4.05
C THR A 103 -2.64 7.56 2.73
N LEU A 104 -1.71 7.70 1.78
CA LEU A 104 -2.00 8.20 0.45
C LEU A 104 -2.25 7.02 -0.48
N ILE A 105 -3.36 7.08 -1.22
CA ILE A 105 -3.72 6.09 -2.24
C ILE A 105 -3.66 6.77 -3.61
N TYR A 106 -3.02 6.11 -4.55
CA TYR A 106 -2.88 6.59 -5.92
C TYR A 106 -3.46 5.58 -6.91
N GLU A 107 -4.49 6.01 -7.64
CA GLU A 107 -5.09 5.25 -8.73
C GLU A 107 -4.34 5.54 -10.03
N GLY A 108 -3.34 4.74 -10.34
CA GLY A 108 -2.52 4.92 -11.53
C GLY A 108 -1.24 4.10 -11.53
N ILE A 109 -0.44 4.26 -12.56
CA ILE A 109 0.87 3.62 -12.67
C ILE A 109 1.99 4.65 -12.48
N PRO A 110 3.18 4.22 -11.99
CA PRO A 110 4.28 5.13 -11.63
C PRO A 110 4.77 6.03 -12.76
N THR A 111 4.56 5.62 -14.01
CA THR A 111 5.06 6.31 -15.21
C THR A 111 3.99 7.06 -15.99
N TRP A 112 2.80 7.21 -15.47
CA TRP A 112 1.73 7.98 -16.12
C TRP A 112 1.37 9.25 -15.33
N PRO A 113 1.26 10.43 -15.98
CA PRO A 113 1.47 10.72 -17.42
C PRO A 113 2.95 10.72 -17.82
N ASP A 114 3.87 10.75 -16.87
CA ASP A 114 5.31 10.70 -17.07
C ASP A 114 6.01 10.07 -15.84
N ALA A 115 7.32 9.83 -15.97
CA ALA A 115 8.14 9.19 -14.91
C ALA A 115 8.35 10.06 -13.66
N GLY A 116 7.97 11.34 -13.70
CA GLY A 116 8.01 12.26 -12.57
C GLY A 116 6.81 12.12 -11.62
N ARG A 117 5.79 11.37 -12.02
CA ARG A 117 4.49 11.33 -11.33
C ARG A 117 4.57 11.01 -9.84
N LEU A 118 5.32 10.01 -9.45
CA LEU A 118 5.45 9.66 -8.02
C LEU A 118 6.12 10.79 -7.22
N TRP A 119 7.11 11.42 -7.79
CA TRP A 119 7.85 12.52 -7.17
C TRP A 119 6.99 13.78 -7.05
N ASP A 120 6.12 14.04 -8.03
CA ASP A 120 5.11 15.11 -7.95
C ASP A 120 4.12 14.88 -6.82
N ILE A 121 3.69 13.64 -6.63
CA ILE A 121 2.80 13.26 -5.53
C ILE A 121 3.49 13.47 -4.19
N ILE A 122 4.73 13.01 -4.05
CA ILE A 122 5.52 13.14 -2.83
C ILE A 122 5.73 14.62 -2.47
N ASP A 123 6.13 15.43 -3.44
CA ASP A 123 6.35 16.87 -3.25
C ASP A 123 5.04 17.59 -2.88
N LYS A 124 4.01 17.38 -3.68
CA LYS A 124 2.70 18.03 -3.51
C LYS A 124 2.07 17.75 -2.14
N TYR A 125 2.10 16.48 -1.71
CA TYR A 125 1.43 16.04 -0.49
C TYR A 125 2.38 15.94 0.70
N ARG A 126 3.63 16.33 0.55
CA ARG A 126 4.63 16.30 1.62
C ARG A 126 4.77 14.92 2.27
N VAL A 127 4.84 13.88 1.44
CA VAL A 127 4.99 12.49 1.88
C VAL A 127 6.27 12.31 2.69
N ASN A 128 6.16 11.62 3.82
CA ASN A 128 7.29 11.36 4.73
C ASN A 128 7.87 9.95 4.55
N ILE A 129 7.02 8.99 4.22
CA ILE A 129 7.38 7.57 4.09
C ILE A 129 6.92 7.07 2.73
N LEU A 130 7.87 6.64 1.88
CA LEU A 130 7.58 6.01 0.60
C LEU A 130 7.92 4.52 0.67
N TYR A 131 6.94 3.67 0.35
CA TYR A 131 7.09 2.22 0.33
C TYR A 131 6.67 1.65 -1.02
N THR A 132 7.61 1.03 -1.74
CA THR A 132 7.39 0.58 -3.12
C THR A 132 8.13 -0.73 -3.42
N ALA A 133 7.94 -1.27 -4.62
CA ALA A 133 8.64 -2.47 -5.05
C ALA A 133 9.94 -2.12 -5.80
N PRO A 134 11.02 -2.90 -5.67
CA PRO A 134 12.24 -2.73 -6.45
C PRO A 134 12.01 -2.73 -7.96
N THR A 135 11.03 -3.49 -8.45
CA THR A 135 10.62 -3.47 -9.86
C THR A 135 10.14 -2.09 -10.31
N ALA A 136 9.36 -1.38 -9.48
CA ALA A 136 8.94 -0.01 -9.79
C ALA A 136 10.14 0.94 -9.84
N ILE A 137 11.07 0.80 -8.88
CA ILE A 137 12.31 1.59 -8.85
C ILE A 137 13.13 1.36 -10.11
N ARG A 138 13.39 0.10 -10.48
CA ARG A 138 14.13 -0.24 -11.71
C ARG A 138 13.48 0.32 -12.98
N SER A 139 12.15 0.31 -13.04
CA SER A 139 11.41 0.91 -14.16
C SER A 139 11.65 2.42 -14.25
N LEU A 140 11.66 3.11 -13.12
CA LEU A 140 11.91 4.56 -13.06
C LEU A 140 13.36 4.92 -13.34
N MET A 141 14.33 4.09 -12.95
CA MET A 141 15.75 4.28 -13.23
C MET A 141 16.03 4.44 -14.73
N GLY A 142 15.28 3.77 -15.59
CA GLY A 142 15.43 3.88 -17.04
C GLY A 142 15.24 5.31 -17.59
N TYR A 143 14.61 6.20 -16.81
CA TYR A 143 14.43 7.61 -17.15
C TYR A 143 15.53 8.53 -16.59
N GLY A 144 16.57 7.97 -15.94
CA GLY A 144 17.65 8.71 -15.33
C GLY A 144 17.23 9.59 -14.17
N LEU A 145 17.90 10.73 -13.97
CA LEU A 145 17.62 11.66 -12.86
C LEU A 145 16.66 12.80 -13.25
N GLY A 146 16.28 12.90 -14.52
CA GLY A 146 15.33 13.92 -14.99
C GLY A 146 14.04 14.03 -14.18
N PRO A 147 13.41 12.91 -13.81
CA PRO A 147 12.17 12.89 -13.02
C PRO A 147 12.25 13.59 -11.65
N PHE A 148 13.45 13.72 -11.06
CA PHE A 148 13.67 14.40 -9.78
C PHE A 148 13.86 15.92 -9.92
N GLN A 149 14.19 16.41 -11.11
CA GLN A 149 14.54 17.81 -11.32
C GLN A 149 13.41 18.76 -10.93
N GLY A 150 13.74 19.75 -10.09
CA GLY A 150 12.81 20.77 -9.62
C GLY A 150 11.84 20.31 -8.53
N LYS A 151 11.96 19.08 -8.03
CA LYS A 151 11.12 18.56 -6.94
C LYS A 151 11.76 18.86 -5.58
N LYS A 152 10.94 19.26 -4.61
CA LYS A 152 11.34 19.45 -3.21
C LYS A 152 10.94 18.21 -2.42
N LEU A 153 11.83 17.23 -2.37
CA LEU A 153 11.58 15.97 -1.67
C LEU A 153 12.04 16.00 -0.19
N ASP A 154 12.17 17.19 0.37
CA ASP A 154 12.66 17.47 1.73
C ASP A 154 11.76 16.93 2.85
N SER A 155 10.51 16.59 2.55
CA SER A 155 9.62 15.91 3.49
C SER A 155 9.91 14.42 3.64
N LEU A 156 10.57 13.80 2.64
CA LEU A 156 10.76 12.37 2.57
C LEU A 156 11.85 11.92 3.56
N LYS A 157 11.47 11.11 4.55
CA LYS A 157 12.34 10.64 5.63
C LYS A 157 12.73 9.18 5.48
N VAL A 158 11.78 8.34 5.08
CA VAL A 158 11.94 6.90 5.00
C VAL A 158 11.63 6.39 3.61
N LEU A 159 12.56 5.61 3.07
CA LEU A 159 12.43 4.87 1.83
C LEU A 159 12.37 3.38 2.17
N GLY A 160 11.32 2.69 1.74
CA GLY A 160 11.16 1.26 1.95
C GLY A 160 10.92 0.52 0.65
N THR A 161 11.37 -0.74 0.61
CA THR A 161 11.12 -1.65 -0.51
C THR A 161 10.58 -2.99 -0.04
N VAL A 162 9.82 -3.65 -0.89
CA VAL A 162 9.12 -4.89 -0.54
C VAL A 162 8.92 -5.81 -1.73
N GLY A 163 8.77 -7.10 -1.41
CA GLY A 163 8.34 -8.14 -2.35
C GLY A 163 9.47 -8.89 -3.02
N GLU A 164 10.63 -8.26 -3.17
CA GLU A 164 11.83 -8.86 -3.76
C GLU A 164 13.10 -8.17 -3.22
N PRO A 165 14.28 -8.79 -3.33
CA PRO A 165 15.55 -8.12 -3.02
C PRO A 165 15.79 -6.95 -3.97
N ILE A 166 16.29 -5.85 -3.42
CA ILE A 166 16.76 -4.71 -4.21
C ILE A 166 18.27 -4.83 -4.42
N ASN A 167 18.72 -4.61 -5.66
CA ASN A 167 20.14 -4.55 -5.98
C ASN A 167 20.74 -3.18 -5.60
N GLU A 168 22.04 -3.16 -5.39
CA GLU A 168 22.80 -1.97 -4.93
C GLU A 168 22.58 -0.75 -5.82
N GLU A 169 22.64 -0.92 -7.14
CA GLU A 169 22.45 0.17 -8.10
C GLU A 169 21.04 0.81 -7.97
N ALA A 170 20.01 -0.01 -7.87
CA ALA A 170 18.64 0.48 -7.69
C ALA A 170 18.45 1.16 -6.34
N TRP A 171 19.11 0.65 -5.29
CA TRP A 171 19.09 1.26 -3.98
C TRP A 171 19.75 2.65 -4.01
N HIS A 172 20.93 2.76 -4.55
CA HIS A 172 21.63 4.05 -4.67
C HIS A 172 20.83 5.06 -5.50
N TRP A 173 20.25 4.64 -6.62
CA TRP A 173 19.39 5.54 -7.39
C TRP A 173 18.17 6.02 -6.58
N TYR A 174 17.58 5.13 -5.79
CA TYR A 174 16.44 5.44 -4.94
C TYR A 174 16.78 6.44 -3.83
N GLU A 175 17.99 6.32 -3.25
CA GLU A 175 18.48 7.27 -2.24
C GLU A 175 18.73 8.67 -2.79
N ILE A 176 19.08 8.83 -4.06
CA ILE A 176 19.30 10.15 -4.68
C ILE A 176 18.03 11.02 -4.55
N GLY A 177 16.84 10.42 -4.68
CA GLY A 177 15.56 11.12 -4.48
C GLY A 177 15.39 11.71 -3.09
N ARG A 178 16.13 11.22 -2.08
CA ARG A 178 16.11 11.71 -0.70
C ARG A 178 17.20 12.77 -0.43
N ALA A 179 18.26 12.79 -1.22
CA ALA A 179 19.47 13.59 -0.95
C ALA A 179 19.38 15.05 -1.42
N HIS A 180 18.24 15.47 -1.92
CA HIS A 180 17.93 16.83 -2.35
C HIS A 180 16.75 17.37 -1.57
#